data_abbdb4888a0e45523bb9539fb9513804
#
_entry.id   abbdb4888a0e45523bb9539fb9513804
#
_cell.length_a   1.000
_cell.length_b   1.000
_cell.length_c   1.000
_cell.angle_alpha   90.00
_cell.angle_beta   90.00
_cell.angle_gamma   90.00
#
_symmetry.space_group_name_H-M   'P 1'
#
loop_
_entity.id
_entity.type
_entity.pdbx_description
1 polymer ?
#
loop_
_entity_poly.entity_id
_entity_poly.type
_entity_poly.pdbx_seq_one_letter_code
_entity_poly.pdbx_strand_id
1 'polypeptide(L)'
;LPAVADICAVPGLAGIYVGPADLAISMGLGLAEMTTAPAMIDAIDSIQGAAAAAGLVAGIHAGDGRTGKAMAQRGFRMITLASESQALRRGAQDHLRDAGGDGSQDAKGYN
;
A
#
# COMPACT_ATOMS: atom_id res chain seq x y z
N LEU A 1 0.27 5.90 16.23
CA LEU A 1 -0.52 6.88 15.44
C LEU A 1 -1.56 7.60 16.33
N PRO A 2 -1.12 8.43 17.29
CA PRO A 2 -2.04 9.00 18.28
C PRO A 2 -3.11 9.93 17.65
N ALA A 3 -2.85 10.54 16.50
CA ALA A 3 -3.74 11.51 15.86
C ALA A 3 -4.76 10.93 14.86
N VAL A 4 -4.76 9.61 14.60
CA VAL A 4 -5.62 9.05 13.54
C VAL A 4 -7.12 9.19 13.87
N ALA A 5 -7.52 9.07 15.12
CA ALA A 5 -8.90 9.26 15.52
C ALA A 5 -9.36 10.71 15.34
N ASP A 6 -8.50 11.68 15.69
CA ASP A 6 -8.79 13.11 15.50
C ASP A 6 -8.88 13.47 14.02
N ILE A 7 -8.03 12.87 13.17
CA ILE A 7 -8.11 13.02 11.72
C ILE A 7 -9.45 12.49 11.20
N CYS A 8 -9.84 11.28 11.63
CA CYS A 8 -11.10 10.68 11.21
C CYS A 8 -12.35 11.46 11.71
N ALA A 9 -12.21 12.27 12.75
CA ALA A 9 -13.29 13.11 13.28
C ALA A 9 -13.50 14.41 12.50
N VAL A 10 -12.64 14.75 11.53
CA VAL A 10 -12.78 15.97 10.73
C VAL A 10 -14.03 15.89 9.86
N PRO A 11 -14.96 16.87 9.97
CA PRO A 11 -16.19 16.86 9.18
C PRO A 11 -15.90 16.96 7.65
N GLY A 12 -16.69 16.22 6.86
CA GLY A 12 -16.61 16.28 5.40
C GLY A 12 -15.61 15.29 4.77
N LEU A 13 -14.93 14.48 5.58
CA LEU A 13 -14.10 13.38 5.05
C LEU A 13 -14.99 12.25 4.52
N ALA A 14 -14.68 11.76 3.32
CA ALA A 14 -15.27 10.54 2.76
C ALA A 14 -14.50 9.27 3.17
N GLY A 15 -13.20 9.42 3.43
CA GLY A 15 -12.32 8.32 3.78
C GLY A 15 -10.90 8.78 4.08
N ILE A 16 -10.06 7.82 4.44
CA ILE A 16 -8.62 8.00 4.62
C ILE A 16 -7.88 6.98 3.75
N TYR A 17 -6.70 7.36 3.27
CA TYR A 17 -5.90 6.53 2.39
C TYR A 17 -4.50 6.32 2.96
N VAL A 18 -4.07 5.06 3.03
CA VAL A 18 -2.76 4.67 3.58
C VAL A 18 -1.76 4.50 2.44
N GLY A 19 -0.66 5.25 2.50
CA GLY A 19 0.56 5.00 1.74
C GLY A 19 1.56 4.22 2.61
N PRO A 20 1.73 2.89 2.43
CA PRO A 20 2.60 2.10 3.32
C PRO A 20 4.05 2.56 3.31
N ALA A 21 4.57 3.04 2.18
CA ALA A 21 5.93 3.57 2.09
C ALA A 21 6.10 4.84 2.94
N ASP A 22 5.18 5.79 2.82
CA ASP A 22 5.21 7.03 3.59
C ASP A 22 5.02 6.76 5.09
N LEU A 23 4.13 5.82 5.42
CA LEU A 23 3.90 5.39 6.80
C LEU A 23 5.16 4.76 7.39
N ALA A 24 5.85 3.86 6.68
CA ALA A 24 7.08 3.24 7.14
C ALA A 24 8.17 4.29 7.42
N ILE A 25 8.37 5.23 6.49
CA ILE A 25 9.32 6.32 6.66
C ILE A 25 8.98 7.17 7.88
N SER A 26 7.71 7.53 8.06
CA SER A 26 7.25 8.32 9.20
C SER A 26 7.42 7.60 10.54
N MET A 27 7.45 6.28 10.53
CA MET A 27 7.72 5.44 11.70
C MET A 27 9.21 5.15 11.92
N GLY A 28 10.09 5.67 11.07
CA GLY A 28 11.53 5.42 11.14
C GLY A 28 11.94 4.01 10.67
N LEU A 29 11.10 3.36 9.89
CA LEU A 29 11.33 2.03 9.33
C LEU A 29 11.87 2.13 7.90
N GLY A 30 12.60 1.09 7.46
CA GLY A 30 13.03 0.96 6.07
C GLY A 30 11.88 0.52 5.15
N LEU A 31 11.98 0.84 3.84
CA LEU A 31 10.98 0.42 2.86
C LEU A 31 10.84 -1.11 2.75
N ALA A 32 11.91 -1.86 3.02
CA ALA A 32 11.86 -3.32 3.05
C ALA A 32 10.96 -3.87 4.18
N GLU A 33 10.75 -3.08 5.23
CA GLU A 33 9.97 -3.44 6.42
C GLU A 33 8.49 -3.04 6.31
N MET A 34 8.11 -2.26 5.29
CA MET A 34 6.77 -1.69 5.14
C MET A 34 5.63 -2.72 5.07
N THR A 35 5.93 -3.98 4.72
CA THR A 35 4.95 -5.05 4.60
C THR A 35 5.14 -6.17 5.62
N THR A 36 6.25 -6.19 6.35
CA THR A 36 6.65 -7.32 7.19
C THR A 36 6.83 -6.95 8.67
N ALA A 37 7.15 -5.68 8.98
CA ALA A 37 7.33 -5.27 10.36
C ALA A 37 6.00 -5.36 11.14
N PRO A 38 5.98 -6.02 12.32
CA PRO A 38 4.78 -6.08 13.15
C PRO A 38 4.18 -4.71 13.46
N ALA A 39 5.04 -3.72 13.73
CA ALA A 39 4.61 -2.35 13.98
C ALA A 39 3.85 -1.71 12.80
N MET A 40 4.21 -2.05 11.55
CA MET A 40 3.49 -1.61 10.36
C MET A 40 2.12 -2.27 10.26
N ILE A 41 2.05 -3.56 10.56
CA ILE A 41 0.78 -4.31 10.56
C ILE A 41 -0.18 -3.71 11.58
N ASP A 42 0.29 -3.48 12.80
CA ASP A 42 -0.50 -2.88 13.88
C ASP A 42 -0.95 -1.44 13.53
N ALA A 43 -0.08 -0.65 12.91
CA ALA A 43 -0.40 0.71 12.48
C ALA A 43 -1.48 0.71 11.39
N ILE A 44 -1.36 -0.16 10.39
CA ILE A 44 -2.34 -0.30 9.30
C ILE A 44 -3.71 -0.73 9.85
N ASP A 45 -3.73 -1.70 10.77
CA ASP A 45 -4.97 -2.15 11.41
C ASP A 45 -5.60 -1.05 12.30
N SER A 46 -4.77 -0.30 13.02
CA SER A 46 -5.23 0.83 13.82
C SER A 46 -5.89 1.92 12.97
N ILE A 47 -5.30 2.23 11.81
CA ILE A 47 -5.85 3.22 10.87
C ILE A 47 -7.19 2.72 10.30
N GLN A 48 -7.24 1.46 9.87
CA GLN A 48 -8.48 0.86 9.36
C GLN A 48 -9.58 0.87 10.42
N GLY A 49 -9.26 0.49 11.66
CA GLY A 49 -10.21 0.49 12.79
C GLY A 49 -10.75 1.89 13.11
N ALA A 50 -9.89 2.91 13.09
CA ALA A 50 -10.30 4.30 13.31
C ALA A 50 -11.23 4.81 12.20
N ALA A 51 -10.93 4.50 10.94
CA ALA A 51 -11.79 4.83 9.81
C ALA A 51 -13.15 4.16 9.92
N ALA A 52 -13.17 2.86 10.24
CA ALA A 52 -14.41 2.10 10.41
C ALA A 52 -15.26 2.65 11.56
N ALA A 53 -14.65 2.99 12.70
CA ALA A 53 -15.34 3.59 13.84
C ALA A 53 -15.98 4.95 13.53
N ALA A 54 -15.35 5.72 12.62
CA ALA A 54 -15.86 7.02 12.15
C ALA A 54 -16.83 6.90 10.94
N GLY A 55 -17.12 5.69 10.45
CA GLY A 55 -17.97 5.47 9.27
C GLY A 55 -17.31 5.89 7.95
N LEU A 56 -15.99 6.01 7.93
CA LEU A 56 -15.21 6.43 6.76
C LEU A 56 -14.75 5.23 5.92
N VAL A 57 -14.48 5.47 4.65
CA VAL A 57 -13.82 4.48 3.79
C VAL A 57 -12.33 4.44 4.08
N ALA A 58 -11.81 3.26 4.43
CA ALA A 58 -10.37 3.04 4.49
C ALA A 58 -9.85 2.60 3.12
N GLY A 59 -8.85 3.31 2.62
CA GLY A 59 -8.12 3.00 1.39
C GLY A 59 -6.65 2.69 1.66
N ILE A 60 -6.01 1.91 0.76
CA ILE A 60 -4.60 1.55 0.86
C ILE A 60 -3.97 1.26 -0.50
N HIS A 61 -2.69 1.59 -0.66
CA HIS A 61 -1.89 1.11 -1.78
C HIS A 61 -1.30 -0.27 -1.44
N ALA A 62 -1.73 -1.30 -2.17
CA ALA A 62 -1.31 -2.67 -1.91
C ALA A 62 -0.08 -3.12 -2.69
N GLY A 63 0.19 -2.53 -3.84
CA GLY A 63 1.32 -2.87 -4.70
C GLY A 63 1.11 -4.10 -5.59
N ASP A 64 0.26 -5.03 -5.20
CA ASP A 64 -0.11 -6.20 -6.01
C ASP A 64 -1.48 -6.77 -5.63
N GLY A 65 -2.00 -7.69 -6.48
CA GLY A 65 -3.33 -8.27 -6.29
C GLY A 65 -3.45 -9.21 -5.09
N ARG A 66 -2.37 -9.90 -4.70
CA ARG A 66 -2.37 -10.80 -3.53
C ARG A 66 -2.50 -9.99 -2.25
N THR A 67 -1.66 -8.98 -2.12
CA THR A 67 -1.71 -8.02 -1.01
C THR A 67 -3.05 -7.30 -0.98
N GLY A 68 -3.55 -6.86 -2.14
CA GLY A 68 -4.86 -6.22 -2.24
C GLY A 68 -6.01 -7.08 -1.74
N LYS A 69 -6.02 -8.37 -2.08
CA LYS A 69 -7.00 -9.34 -1.55
C LYS A 69 -6.92 -9.45 -0.02
N ALA A 70 -5.71 -9.52 0.53
CA ALA A 70 -5.50 -9.58 1.97
C ALA A 70 -5.99 -8.29 2.67
N MET A 71 -5.74 -7.11 2.08
CA MET A 71 -6.23 -5.84 2.61
C MET A 71 -7.76 -5.73 2.55
N ALA A 72 -8.40 -6.24 1.49
CA ALA A 72 -9.86 -6.30 1.41
C ALA A 72 -10.45 -7.16 2.54
N GLN A 73 -9.83 -8.29 2.87
CA GLN A 73 -10.23 -9.14 4.01
C GLN A 73 -10.07 -8.45 5.37
N ARG A 74 -9.14 -7.48 5.48
CA ARG A 74 -8.94 -6.65 6.68
C ARG A 74 -9.88 -5.43 6.74
N GLY A 75 -10.79 -5.26 5.77
CA GLY A 75 -11.81 -4.21 5.78
C GLY A 75 -11.47 -2.96 4.98
N PHE A 76 -10.36 -2.93 4.23
CA PHE A 76 -10.10 -1.86 3.28
C PHE A 76 -11.06 -1.96 2.09
N ARG A 77 -11.64 -0.83 1.67
CA ARG A 77 -12.66 -0.79 0.63
C ARG A 77 -12.23 -0.07 -0.65
N MET A 78 -11.17 0.72 -0.59
CA MET A 78 -10.52 1.35 -1.74
C MET A 78 -9.08 0.88 -1.80
N ILE A 79 -8.73 0.08 -2.81
CA ILE A 79 -7.43 -0.58 -2.88
C ILE A 79 -6.81 -0.36 -4.25
N THR A 80 -5.66 0.33 -4.29
CA THR A 80 -4.88 0.44 -5.51
C THR A 80 -3.84 -0.68 -5.56
N LEU A 81 -3.79 -1.42 -6.66
CA LEU A 81 -2.98 -2.63 -6.78
C LEU A 81 -1.59 -2.37 -7.34
N ALA A 82 -1.44 -1.38 -8.20
CA ALA A 82 -0.17 -1.00 -8.80
C ALA A 82 -0.27 0.40 -9.40
N SER A 83 0.88 1.06 -9.58
CA SER A 83 0.95 2.22 -10.46
C SER A 83 1.03 1.76 -11.92
N GLU A 84 0.69 2.64 -12.86
CA GLU A 84 0.81 2.39 -14.30
C GLU A 84 2.24 2.01 -14.69
N SER A 85 3.25 2.65 -14.12
CA SER A 85 4.65 2.34 -14.38
C SER A 85 5.06 0.94 -13.88
N GLN A 86 4.53 0.52 -12.73
CA GLN A 86 4.74 -0.85 -12.22
C GLN A 86 4.05 -1.88 -13.11
N ALA A 87 2.81 -1.61 -13.54
CA ALA A 87 2.06 -2.50 -14.41
C ALA A 87 2.73 -2.65 -15.79
N LEU A 88 3.18 -1.52 -16.38
CA LEU A 88 3.89 -1.52 -17.66
C LEU A 88 5.20 -2.31 -17.58
N ARG A 89 6.01 -2.05 -16.54
CA ARG A 89 7.28 -2.76 -16.34
C ARG A 89 7.07 -4.26 -16.19
N ARG A 90 6.09 -4.66 -15.38
CA ARG A 90 5.76 -6.08 -15.17
C ARG A 90 5.31 -6.74 -16.47
N GLY A 91 4.41 -6.11 -17.23
CA GLY A 91 3.98 -6.64 -18.52
C GLY A 91 5.12 -6.78 -19.51
N ALA A 92 6.02 -5.80 -19.61
CA ALA A 92 7.20 -5.87 -20.47
C ALA A 92 8.15 -7.00 -20.04
N GLN A 93 8.38 -7.19 -18.75
CA GLN A 93 9.20 -8.28 -18.22
C GLN A 93 8.59 -9.66 -18.52
N ASP A 94 7.29 -9.80 -18.41
CA ASP A 94 6.58 -11.06 -18.72
C ASP A 94 6.74 -11.39 -20.21
N HIS A 95 6.53 -10.44 -21.11
CA HIS A 95 6.73 -10.64 -22.55
C HIS A 95 8.18 -10.98 -22.92
N LEU A 96 9.17 -10.34 -22.31
CA LEU A 96 10.57 -10.65 -22.53
C LEU A 96 10.92 -12.06 -22.06
N ARG A 97 10.41 -12.49 -20.93
CA ARG A 97 10.58 -13.84 -20.41
C ARG A 97 9.97 -14.88 -21.34
N ASP A 98 8.76 -14.65 -21.82
CA ASP A 98 8.07 -15.55 -22.75
C ASP A 98 8.79 -15.64 -24.10
N ALA A 99 9.48 -14.56 -24.53
CA ALA A 99 10.33 -14.55 -25.71
C ALA A 99 11.71 -15.21 -25.51
N GLY A 100 11.99 -15.80 -24.33
CA GLY A 100 13.27 -16.44 -24.01
C GLY A 100 14.38 -15.48 -23.56
N GLY A 101 14.03 -14.26 -23.21
CA GLY A 101 14.94 -13.31 -22.55
C GLY A 101 15.10 -13.64 -21.06
N ASP A 102 16.32 -13.49 -20.55
CA ASP A 102 16.60 -13.66 -19.12
C ASP A 102 16.20 -12.43 -18.35
N GLY A 103 15.23 -11.86 -18.24
CA GLY A 103 14.72 -10.70 -17.46
C GLY A 103 15.67 -10.01 -16.46
N SER A 104 16.95 -10.29 -16.54
CA SER A 104 18.02 -9.79 -15.67
C SER A 104 18.69 -8.55 -16.24
N GLN A 105 17.94 -7.52 -16.61
CA GLN A 105 18.55 -6.22 -16.77
C GLN A 105 18.23 -5.36 -15.56
N ASP A 106 19.26 -5.16 -14.76
CA ASP A 106 19.32 -4.20 -13.67
C ASP A 106 18.62 -2.89 -14.04
N ALA A 107 17.49 -2.65 -13.43
CA ALA A 107 16.90 -1.32 -13.42
C ALA A 107 17.78 -0.42 -12.54
N LYS A 108 18.93 0.01 -13.06
CA LYS A 108 19.61 1.19 -12.50
C LYS A 108 18.67 2.36 -12.68
N GLY A 109 18.22 2.86 -11.54
CA GLY A 109 17.27 3.95 -11.46
C GLY A 109 17.72 5.14 -12.30
N TYR A 110 16.78 5.69 -13.01
CA TYR A 110 16.89 7.07 -13.47
C TYR A 110 16.79 7.96 -12.21
N ASN A 111 17.89 8.64 -11.90
CA ASN A 111 17.90 9.79 -11.02
C ASN A 111 17.17 10.96 -11.68
#